data_2b9f632e996089c02ececc42da960408
#
_entry.id   2b9f632e996089c02ececc42da960408
#
_cell.length_a   1.000
_cell.length_b   1.000
_cell.length_c   1.000
_cell.angle_alpha   90.00
_cell.angle_beta   90.00
_cell.angle_gamma   90.00
#
_symmetry.space_group_name_H-M   'P 1'
#
loop_
_entity.id
_entity.type
_entity.pdbx_description
1 polymer ?
#
loop_
_entity_poly.entity_id
_entity_poly.type
_entity_poly.pdbx_seq_one_letter_code
_entity_poly.pdbx_strand_id
1 'polypeptide(L)'
;MAGMSLPFLNATGAAATPTKAKSVIYVFLNGGLSQYDSFNVEVDKPVLGKSTIIKSNADGVRVSHYYPKLAKQMDQLLVLNAMKTNQGAHPAGIYKMLTSYNPRSTVTHPELGAWVNKCLTTEQDSLPNFVSIGSGRAGSAGFFPGQWAALPVKNPEQGIDFVKRSESVDEQAFQRRLRILDSLN
;
A
#
# COMPACT_ATOMS: atom_id res chain seq x y z
N MET A 1 10.11 22.98 31.73
CA MET A 1 9.46 22.21 30.66
C MET A 1 10.15 22.57 29.34
N ALA A 2 11.03 21.71 28.86
CA ALA A 2 11.75 21.94 27.60
C ALA A 2 10.92 21.35 26.47
N GLY A 3 10.41 22.19 25.58
CA GLY A 3 9.70 21.78 24.39
C GLY A 3 10.66 21.13 23.39
N MET A 4 10.51 19.85 23.15
CA MET A 4 11.17 19.17 22.03
C MET A 4 10.52 19.64 20.73
N SER A 5 11.15 20.58 20.05
CA SER A 5 10.82 20.94 18.66
C SER A 5 11.23 19.79 17.75
N LEU A 6 10.27 19.23 17.02
CA LEU A 6 10.52 18.21 15.99
C LEU A 6 11.20 18.88 14.78
N PRO A 7 12.41 18.46 14.37
CA PRO A 7 13.15 19.12 13.28
C PRO A 7 12.65 18.82 11.87
N PHE A 8 11.50 18.18 11.74
CA PHE A 8 10.97 17.74 10.44
C PHE A 8 10.03 18.73 9.72
N LEU A 9 9.74 19.90 10.31
CA LEU A 9 8.79 20.84 9.72
C LEU A 9 9.42 22.06 9.03
N ASN A 10 10.74 22.14 8.94
CA ASN A 10 11.43 23.24 8.26
C ASN A 10 12.17 22.78 6.98
N ALA A 11 11.57 21.94 6.17
CA ALA A 11 12.01 21.76 4.78
C ALA A 11 11.43 22.87 3.88
N THR A 12 11.64 24.12 4.27
CA THR A 12 11.43 25.26 3.38
C THR A 12 12.65 25.38 2.49
N GLY A 13 12.51 25.04 1.21
CA GLY A 13 13.42 25.57 0.20
C GLY A 13 14.26 24.61 -0.64
N ALA A 14 14.08 23.30 -0.59
CA ALA A 14 14.49 22.49 -1.73
C ALA A 14 13.40 22.64 -2.81
N ALA A 15 13.73 23.30 -3.92
CA ALA A 15 12.90 23.29 -5.11
C ALA A 15 12.54 21.81 -5.38
N ALA A 16 11.27 21.44 -5.22
CA ALA A 16 10.83 20.09 -5.43
C ALA A 16 11.20 19.72 -6.86
N THR A 17 12.19 18.86 -7.01
CA THR A 17 12.49 18.27 -8.32
C THR A 17 11.18 17.64 -8.78
N PRO A 18 10.67 17.97 -9.98
CA PRO A 18 9.40 17.45 -10.42
C PRO A 18 9.44 15.93 -10.35
N THR A 19 8.61 15.35 -9.50
CA THR A 19 8.54 13.91 -9.30
C THR A 19 8.09 13.27 -10.61
N LYS A 20 8.90 12.38 -11.16
CA LYS A 20 8.55 11.65 -12.39
C LYS A 20 7.42 10.66 -12.16
N ALA A 21 7.28 10.16 -10.94
CA ALA A 21 6.25 9.19 -10.57
C ALA A 21 4.89 9.88 -10.39
N LYS A 22 3.92 9.44 -11.18
CA LYS A 22 2.53 9.94 -11.13
C LYS A 22 1.58 8.99 -10.40
N SER A 23 1.98 7.74 -10.21
CA SER A 23 1.15 6.69 -9.61
C SER A 23 2.01 5.76 -8.77
N VAL A 24 1.39 5.17 -7.75
CA VAL A 24 2.02 4.19 -6.87
C VAL A 24 1.20 2.90 -6.91
N ILE A 25 1.84 1.78 -7.20
CA ILE A 25 1.27 0.45 -7.05
C ILE A 25 1.98 -0.22 -5.87
N TYR A 26 1.24 -0.46 -4.79
CA TYR A 26 1.74 -1.15 -3.61
C TYR A 26 1.27 -2.60 -3.62
N VAL A 27 2.21 -3.54 -3.84
CA VAL A 27 1.92 -4.98 -3.84
C VAL A 27 2.26 -5.55 -2.48
N PHE A 28 1.24 -5.84 -1.67
CA PHE A 28 1.39 -6.46 -0.37
C PHE A 28 1.23 -7.98 -0.46
N LEU A 29 2.32 -8.71 -0.28
CA LEU A 29 2.34 -10.17 -0.30
C LEU A 29 2.00 -10.70 1.10
N ASN A 30 0.71 -10.82 1.38
CA ASN A 30 0.22 -11.37 2.64
C ASN A 30 0.50 -12.88 2.69
N GLY A 31 0.93 -13.38 3.84
CA GLY A 31 1.21 -14.81 4.04
C GLY A 31 2.69 -15.19 4.02
N GLY A 32 3.56 -14.21 3.82
CA GLY A 32 4.99 -14.40 4.06
C GLY A 32 5.73 -15.10 2.93
N LEU A 33 6.11 -14.33 1.92
CA LEU A 33 7.13 -14.76 0.98
C LEU A 33 8.44 -15.02 1.76
N SER A 34 9.00 -16.23 1.62
CA SER A 34 10.29 -16.54 2.24
C SER A 34 11.38 -15.63 1.68
N GLN A 35 12.08 -14.94 2.56
CA GLN A 35 13.21 -14.08 2.17
C GLN A 35 14.33 -14.88 1.50
N TYR A 36 14.57 -16.11 1.96
CA TYR A 36 15.61 -16.99 1.42
C TYR A 36 15.24 -17.55 0.04
N ASP A 37 13.97 -17.70 -0.23
CA ASP A 37 13.48 -18.17 -1.53
C ASP A 37 13.19 -17.00 -2.51
N SER A 38 13.54 -15.78 -2.14
CA SER A 38 13.28 -14.58 -2.96
C SER A 38 14.54 -13.73 -3.17
N PHE A 39 14.71 -12.67 -2.38
CA PHE A 39 15.73 -11.64 -2.60
C PHE A 39 16.95 -11.76 -1.70
N ASN A 40 16.83 -12.44 -0.54
CA ASN A 40 17.94 -12.63 0.37
C ASN A 40 18.46 -14.07 0.31
N VAL A 41 18.87 -14.48 -0.87
CA VAL A 41 19.36 -15.85 -1.09
C VAL A 41 20.81 -15.93 -0.63
N GLU A 42 21.05 -16.58 0.49
CA GLU A 42 22.37 -16.80 1.03
C GLU A 42 22.98 -18.10 0.47
N VAL A 43 24.18 -17.97 -0.12
CA VAL A 43 24.90 -19.12 -0.69
C VAL A 43 25.35 -20.06 0.42
N ASP A 44 25.28 -21.35 0.18
CA ASP A 44 25.86 -22.42 1.04
C ASP A 44 25.29 -22.53 2.46
N LYS A 45 24.05 -22.09 2.67
CA LYS A 45 23.38 -22.29 3.95
C LYS A 45 22.33 -23.39 3.91
N PRO A 46 22.25 -24.25 4.92
CA PRO A 46 21.26 -25.34 5.00
C PRO A 46 19.81 -24.85 4.92
N VAL A 47 19.54 -23.60 5.31
CA VAL A 47 18.21 -22.99 5.27
C VAL A 47 17.64 -22.83 3.86
N LEU A 48 18.49 -22.86 2.82
CA LEU A 48 18.04 -22.75 1.42
C LEU A 48 17.30 -24.01 0.94
N GLY A 49 17.50 -25.15 1.60
CA GLY A 49 16.89 -26.40 1.16
C GLY A 49 17.24 -26.71 -0.30
N LYS A 50 16.21 -26.78 -1.16
CA LYS A 50 16.36 -27.04 -2.61
C LYS A 50 16.46 -25.76 -3.45
N SER A 51 16.39 -24.60 -2.84
CA SER A 51 16.46 -23.32 -3.55
C SER A 51 17.85 -23.09 -4.09
N THR A 52 17.93 -22.68 -5.34
CA THR A 52 19.17 -22.33 -6.02
C THR A 52 19.17 -20.85 -6.41
N ILE A 53 20.34 -20.36 -6.73
CA ILE A 53 20.56 -18.96 -7.06
C ILE A 53 20.79 -18.79 -8.55
N ILE A 54 20.20 -17.77 -9.13
CA ILE A 54 20.49 -17.35 -10.50
C ILE A 54 21.09 -15.95 -10.52
N LYS A 55 21.89 -15.68 -11.54
CA LYS A 55 22.40 -14.34 -11.80
C LYS A 55 21.27 -13.45 -12.31
N SER A 56 21.33 -12.19 -11.97
CA SER A 56 20.46 -11.17 -12.52
C SER A 56 21.19 -10.34 -13.60
N ASN A 57 20.45 -9.41 -14.23
CA ASN A 57 21.04 -8.42 -15.14
C ASN A 57 21.72 -7.25 -14.41
N ALA A 58 21.63 -7.20 -13.07
CA ALA A 58 22.37 -6.23 -12.26
C ALA A 58 23.61 -6.88 -11.66
N ASP A 59 24.76 -6.23 -11.77
CA ASP A 59 26.03 -6.74 -11.29
C ASP A 59 26.01 -6.97 -9.77
N GLY A 60 26.48 -8.14 -9.36
CA GLY A 60 26.55 -8.55 -7.95
C GLY A 60 25.21 -8.91 -7.32
N VAL A 61 24.08 -8.68 -7.99
CA VAL A 61 22.74 -9.01 -7.47
C VAL A 61 22.34 -10.41 -7.92
N ARG A 62 21.92 -11.22 -6.95
CA ARG A 62 21.44 -12.59 -7.14
C ARG A 62 20.04 -12.73 -6.61
N VAL A 63 19.24 -13.59 -7.24
CA VAL A 63 17.87 -13.88 -6.85
C VAL A 63 17.63 -15.38 -6.88
N SER A 64 16.58 -15.83 -6.22
CA SER A 64 16.18 -17.24 -6.27
C SER A 64 15.79 -17.64 -7.70
N HIS A 65 16.06 -18.90 -8.05
CA HIS A 65 15.69 -19.50 -9.32
C HIS A 65 14.19 -19.49 -9.61
N TYR A 66 13.36 -19.28 -8.59
CA TYR A 66 11.91 -19.12 -8.75
C TYR A 66 11.51 -17.82 -9.49
N TYR A 67 12.43 -16.86 -9.62
CA TYR A 67 12.16 -15.54 -10.21
C TYR A 67 12.96 -15.22 -11.47
N PRO A 68 12.96 -16.08 -12.50
CA PRO A 68 13.78 -15.88 -13.71
C PRO A 68 13.37 -14.64 -14.52
N LYS A 69 12.08 -14.25 -14.45
CA LYS A 69 11.61 -13.03 -15.11
C LYS A 69 12.06 -11.78 -14.37
N LEU A 70 12.01 -11.82 -13.03
CA LEU A 70 12.44 -10.71 -12.19
C LEU A 70 13.96 -10.51 -12.27
N ALA A 71 14.74 -11.58 -12.38
CA ALA A 71 16.19 -11.53 -12.57
C ALA A 71 16.60 -10.67 -13.77
N LYS A 72 15.76 -10.57 -14.80
CA LYS A 72 15.98 -9.75 -16.00
C LYS A 72 15.62 -8.27 -15.82
N GLN A 73 15.10 -7.88 -14.67
CA GLN A 73 14.64 -6.53 -14.37
C GLN A 73 15.32 -5.93 -13.12
N MET A 74 16.30 -6.63 -12.56
CA MET A 74 16.92 -6.23 -11.30
C MET A 74 17.69 -4.91 -11.39
N ASP A 75 18.14 -4.51 -12.57
CA ASP A 75 18.73 -3.22 -12.85
C ASP A 75 17.78 -2.03 -12.64
N GLN A 76 16.46 -2.30 -12.63
CA GLN A 76 15.40 -1.31 -12.41
C GLN A 76 14.81 -1.35 -11.00
N LEU A 77 15.32 -2.23 -10.13
CA LEU A 77 14.76 -2.47 -8.80
C LEU A 77 15.74 -2.06 -7.71
N LEU A 78 15.20 -1.47 -6.64
CA LEU A 78 15.89 -1.28 -5.39
C LEU A 78 15.43 -2.34 -4.39
N VAL A 79 16.34 -3.19 -3.91
CA VAL A 79 16.06 -4.23 -2.93
C VAL A 79 16.60 -3.83 -1.56
N LEU A 80 15.74 -3.79 -0.56
CA LEU A 80 16.08 -3.44 0.83
C LEU A 80 16.08 -4.69 1.71
N ASN A 81 17.20 -5.40 1.75
CA ASN A 81 17.33 -6.65 2.51
C ASN A 81 17.48 -6.47 4.03
N ALA A 82 17.84 -5.26 4.49
CA ALA A 82 18.13 -5.00 5.90
C ALA A 82 16.91 -4.47 6.69
N MET A 83 15.70 -4.64 6.17
CA MET A 83 14.48 -4.22 6.85
C MET A 83 14.25 -5.05 8.13
N LYS A 84 14.03 -4.35 9.24
CA LYS A 84 13.76 -4.97 10.54
C LYS A 84 12.49 -4.41 11.16
N THR A 85 11.80 -5.24 11.92
CA THR A 85 10.64 -4.85 12.72
C THR A 85 10.72 -5.42 14.12
N ASN A 86 10.13 -4.74 15.08
CA ASN A 86 9.94 -5.23 16.44
C ASN A 86 8.58 -5.90 16.65
N GLN A 87 7.80 -6.13 15.56
CA GLN A 87 6.50 -6.77 15.61
C GLN A 87 6.61 -8.22 15.15
N GLY A 88 6.42 -9.16 16.09
CA GLY A 88 6.46 -10.60 15.80
C GLY A 88 5.08 -11.21 15.52
N ALA A 89 4.00 -10.56 15.95
CA ALA A 89 2.63 -11.03 15.71
C ALA A 89 2.11 -10.57 14.35
N HIS A 90 1.47 -11.46 13.58
CA HIS A 90 0.94 -11.16 12.24
C HIS A 90 0.10 -9.88 12.15
N PRO A 91 -0.94 -9.67 13.00
CA PRO A 91 -1.76 -8.46 12.90
C PRO A 91 -0.97 -7.16 13.11
N ALA A 92 -0.08 -7.16 14.08
CA ALA A 92 0.76 -6.00 14.40
C ALA A 92 1.84 -5.75 13.34
N GLY A 93 2.42 -6.83 12.80
CA GLY A 93 3.37 -6.77 11.68
C GLY A 93 2.73 -6.22 10.42
N ILE A 94 1.55 -6.72 10.03
CA ILE A 94 0.77 -6.23 8.88
C ILE A 94 0.45 -4.75 9.06
N TYR A 95 -0.07 -4.37 10.22
CA TYR A 95 -0.36 -2.98 10.53
C TYR A 95 0.87 -2.09 10.33
N LYS A 96 2.01 -2.52 10.87
CA LYS A 96 3.27 -1.77 10.73
C LYS A 96 3.74 -1.66 9.28
N MET A 97 3.61 -2.71 8.49
CA MET A 97 3.99 -2.71 7.07
C MET A 97 3.12 -1.76 6.24
N LEU A 98 1.82 -1.65 6.57
CA LEU A 98 0.89 -0.78 5.85
C LEU A 98 0.93 0.69 6.30
N THR A 99 1.28 0.94 7.58
CA THR A 99 1.19 2.28 8.17
C THR A 99 2.53 2.87 8.59
N SER A 100 3.60 2.06 8.70
CA SER A 100 4.92 2.38 9.29
C SER A 100 4.89 2.61 10.81
N TYR A 101 3.75 2.49 11.48
CA TYR A 101 3.58 2.69 12.91
C TYR A 101 3.33 1.39 13.66
N ASN A 102 3.72 1.35 14.92
CA ASN A 102 3.25 0.30 15.82
C ASN A 102 1.76 0.54 16.16
N PRO A 103 0.96 -0.54 16.23
CA PRO A 103 -0.44 -0.39 16.63
C PRO A 103 -0.56 0.21 18.03
N ARG A 104 -1.53 1.08 18.21
CA ARG A 104 -1.90 1.71 19.50
C ARG A 104 -3.41 1.61 19.69
N SER A 105 -3.86 1.43 20.90
CA SER A 105 -5.29 1.33 21.22
C SER A 105 -6.07 2.64 21.02
N THR A 106 -5.37 3.77 21.09
CA THR A 106 -5.98 5.11 21.09
C THR A 106 -6.06 5.75 19.72
N VAL A 107 -5.33 5.22 18.71
CA VAL A 107 -5.27 5.85 17.40
C VAL A 107 -5.06 4.80 16.30
N THR A 108 -5.81 4.94 15.21
CA THR A 108 -5.58 4.19 13.98
C THR A 108 -4.85 5.08 12.99
N HIS A 109 -3.70 4.64 12.52
CA HIS A 109 -2.90 5.42 11.57
C HIS A 109 -3.37 5.18 10.13
N PRO A 110 -3.29 6.20 9.26
CA PRO A 110 -3.55 6.04 7.83
C PRO A 110 -2.54 5.10 7.19
N GLU A 111 -3.00 4.30 6.26
CA GLU A 111 -2.13 3.48 5.41
C GLU A 111 -1.41 4.33 4.36
N LEU A 112 -0.33 3.79 3.78
CA LEU A 112 0.47 4.50 2.78
C LEU A 112 -0.39 5.06 1.65
N GLY A 113 -1.35 4.30 1.14
CA GLY A 113 -2.24 4.75 0.06
C GLY A 113 -3.11 5.94 0.46
N ALA A 114 -3.56 6.02 1.71
CA ALA A 114 -4.32 7.16 2.21
C ALA A 114 -3.46 8.45 2.28
N TRP A 115 -2.19 8.31 2.67
CA TRP A 115 -1.23 9.42 2.62
C TRP A 115 -0.98 9.89 1.20
N VAL A 116 -0.73 8.96 0.26
CA VAL A 116 -0.53 9.27 -1.16
C VAL A 116 -1.75 9.96 -1.74
N ASN A 117 -2.94 9.40 -1.48
CA ASN A 117 -4.21 9.98 -1.90
C ASN A 117 -4.34 11.42 -1.39
N LYS A 118 -4.17 11.66 -0.09
CA LYS A 118 -4.27 12.99 0.51
C LYS A 118 -3.25 13.99 -0.02
N CYS A 119 -2.03 13.56 -0.31
CA CYS A 119 -0.94 14.46 -0.74
C CYS A 119 -0.94 14.76 -2.23
N LEU A 120 -1.46 13.86 -3.07
CA LEU A 120 -1.37 13.95 -4.53
C LEU A 120 -2.71 14.21 -5.23
N THR A 121 -3.85 14.01 -4.55
CA THR A 121 -5.17 14.28 -5.12
C THR A 121 -5.38 15.77 -5.36
N THR A 122 -5.93 16.10 -6.52
CA THR A 122 -6.39 17.42 -6.87
C THR A 122 -7.92 17.47 -6.84
N GLU A 123 -8.51 18.66 -6.69
CA GLU A 123 -9.98 18.86 -6.70
C GLU A 123 -10.63 18.51 -8.05
N GLN A 124 -9.83 18.32 -9.10
CA GLN A 124 -10.29 18.01 -10.46
C GLN A 124 -10.38 16.50 -10.74
N ASP A 125 -9.97 15.67 -9.81
CA ASP A 125 -9.96 14.23 -10.00
C ASP A 125 -11.38 13.65 -9.86
N SER A 126 -11.92 13.16 -10.97
CA SER A 126 -13.27 12.58 -11.05
C SER A 126 -13.32 11.09 -10.69
N LEU A 127 -12.18 10.44 -10.55
CA LEU A 127 -12.05 9.02 -10.22
C LEU A 127 -11.41 8.85 -8.83
N PRO A 128 -11.74 7.75 -8.13
CA PRO A 128 -11.08 7.44 -6.87
C PRO A 128 -9.57 7.26 -7.07
N ASN A 129 -8.78 8.07 -6.40
CA ASN A 129 -7.32 8.06 -6.52
C ASN A 129 -6.64 6.97 -5.68
N PHE A 130 -7.38 6.36 -4.76
CA PHE A 130 -6.90 5.25 -3.97
C PHE A 130 -7.84 4.05 -4.11
N VAL A 131 -7.35 2.95 -4.65
CA VAL A 131 -8.09 1.70 -4.84
C VAL A 131 -7.35 0.58 -4.12
N SER A 132 -8.07 -0.23 -3.35
CA SER A 132 -7.55 -1.44 -2.72
C SER A 132 -8.14 -2.66 -3.41
N ILE A 133 -7.31 -3.53 -3.97
CA ILE A 133 -7.73 -4.70 -4.73
C ILE A 133 -7.49 -5.97 -3.91
N GLY A 134 -8.50 -6.84 -3.89
CA GLY A 134 -8.46 -8.15 -3.23
C GLY A 134 -9.29 -8.22 -1.95
N SER A 135 -9.36 -9.42 -1.38
CA SER A 135 -10.17 -9.74 -0.19
C SER A 135 -9.52 -9.35 1.15
N GLY A 136 -8.41 -8.62 1.11
CA GLY A 136 -7.69 -8.17 2.27
C GLY A 136 -8.33 -6.98 2.99
N ARG A 137 -7.56 -6.31 3.82
CA ARG A 137 -7.96 -5.04 4.42
C ARG A 137 -8.13 -4.01 3.33
N ALA A 138 -9.31 -3.41 3.27
CA ALA A 138 -9.48 -2.20 2.48
C ALA A 138 -8.55 -1.13 3.08
N GLY A 139 -7.88 -0.36 2.24
CA GLY A 139 -6.95 0.68 2.68
C GLY A 139 -7.60 1.66 3.63
N SER A 140 -7.14 1.68 4.85
CA SER A 140 -7.72 2.50 5.91
C SER A 140 -7.23 3.94 5.84
N ALA A 141 -8.16 4.90 5.98
CA ALA A 141 -7.82 6.30 6.17
C ALA A 141 -7.29 6.60 7.58
N GLY A 142 -7.40 5.65 8.52
CA GLY A 142 -6.98 5.85 9.90
C GLY A 142 -7.68 7.05 10.55
N PHE A 143 -6.91 8.02 11.04
CA PHE A 143 -7.43 9.26 11.62
C PHE A 143 -7.78 10.34 10.57
N PHE A 144 -7.57 10.09 9.28
CA PHE A 144 -8.06 10.98 8.24
C PHE A 144 -9.57 10.80 8.01
N PRO A 145 -10.27 11.82 7.49
CA PRO A 145 -11.64 11.67 7.01
C PRO A 145 -11.80 10.53 6.01
N GLY A 146 -12.97 9.90 5.99
CA GLY A 146 -13.27 8.71 5.17
C GLY A 146 -13.04 8.88 3.68
N GLN A 147 -13.11 10.10 3.15
CA GLN A 147 -12.83 10.41 1.74
C GLN A 147 -11.41 10.02 1.30
N TRP A 148 -10.47 9.88 2.23
CA TRP A 148 -9.09 9.46 1.95
C TRP A 148 -8.89 7.95 2.05
N ALA A 149 -9.95 7.19 2.38
CA ALA A 149 -9.91 5.74 2.38
C ALA A 149 -9.90 5.18 0.94
N ALA A 150 -9.45 3.93 0.82
CA ALA A 150 -9.49 3.25 -0.47
C ALA A 150 -10.93 2.91 -0.89
N LEU A 151 -11.18 2.97 -2.19
CA LEU A 151 -12.30 2.26 -2.80
C LEU A 151 -11.97 0.75 -2.81
N PRO A 152 -12.71 -0.10 -2.09
CA PRO A 152 -12.44 -1.53 -2.07
C PRO A 152 -12.99 -2.20 -3.33
N VAL A 153 -12.12 -2.93 -4.03
CA VAL A 153 -12.49 -3.81 -5.16
C VAL A 153 -12.10 -5.22 -4.79
N LYS A 154 -13.05 -5.99 -4.25
CA LYS A 154 -12.77 -7.35 -3.74
C LYS A 154 -12.37 -8.30 -4.84
N ASN A 155 -13.10 -8.28 -5.94
CA ASN A 155 -12.84 -9.07 -7.13
C ASN A 155 -13.00 -8.19 -8.37
N PRO A 156 -11.90 -7.85 -9.07
CA PRO A 156 -11.95 -7.01 -10.25
C PRO A 156 -12.82 -7.56 -11.39
N GLU A 157 -12.96 -8.89 -11.48
CA GLU A 157 -13.81 -9.55 -12.50
C GLU A 157 -15.30 -9.34 -12.25
N GLN A 158 -15.69 -9.14 -11.00
CA GLN A 158 -17.07 -8.87 -10.60
C GLN A 158 -17.41 -7.37 -10.58
N GLY A 159 -16.37 -6.52 -10.69
CA GLY A 159 -16.49 -5.08 -10.63
C GLY A 159 -16.55 -4.54 -9.20
N ILE A 160 -17.14 -3.34 -9.04
CA ILE A 160 -17.21 -2.65 -7.77
C ILE A 160 -18.54 -2.95 -7.09
N ASP A 161 -18.49 -3.35 -5.83
CA ASP A 161 -19.69 -3.60 -5.01
C ASP A 161 -20.53 -2.31 -4.88
N PHE A 162 -21.85 -2.47 -4.88
CA PHE A 162 -22.82 -1.40 -4.62
C PHE A 162 -22.86 -0.23 -5.61
N VAL A 163 -22.22 -0.34 -6.77
CA VAL A 163 -22.28 0.70 -7.82
C VAL A 163 -23.62 0.68 -8.56
N LYS A 164 -24.27 -0.49 -8.62
CA LYS A 164 -25.56 -0.63 -9.25
C LYS A 164 -26.67 -0.44 -8.21
N ARG A 165 -27.72 0.29 -8.61
CA ARG A 165 -28.94 0.38 -7.82
C ARG A 165 -29.52 -1.02 -7.63
N SER A 166 -29.99 -1.31 -6.39
CA SER A 166 -30.73 -2.55 -6.14
C SER A 166 -32.02 -2.57 -6.98
N GLU A 167 -32.35 -3.71 -7.56
CA GLU A 167 -33.60 -3.89 -8.33
C GLU A 167 -34.85 -3.64 -7.48
N SER A 168 -34.75 -3.82 -6.17
CA SER A 168 -35.84 -3.54 -5.20
C SER A 168 -36.08 -2.05 -4.93
N VAL A 169 -35.24 -1.15 -5.44
CA VAL A 169 -35.35 0.31 -5.24
C VAL A 169 -35.72 0.94 -6.57
N ASP A 170 -36.89 1.55 -6.67
CA ASP A 170 -37.27 2.28 -7.86
C ASP A 170 -36.44 3.56 -8.04
N GLU A 171 -36.48 4.12 -9.26
CA GLU A 171 -35.69 5.29 -9.62
C GLU A 171 -36.04 6.52 -8.77
N GLN A 172 -37.33 6.74 -8.48
CA GLN A 172 -37.75 7.90 -7.70
C GLN A 172 -37.24 7.82 -6.25
N ALA A 173 -37.32 6.62 -5.65
CA ALA A 173 -36.80 6.38 -4.30
C ALA A 173 -35.27 6.52 -4.27
N PHE A 174 -34.58 6.08 -5.31
CA PHE A 174 -33.12 6.23 -5.42
C PHE A 174 -32.73 7.72 -5.51
N GLN A 175 -33.36 8.48 -6.39
CA GLN A 175 -33.09 9.93 -6.53
C GLN A 175 -33.44 10.71 -5.26
N ARG A 176 -34.47 10.31 -4.53
CA ARG A 176 -34.80 10.90 -3.23
C ARG A 176 -33.69 10.67 -2.20
N ARG A 177 -33.11 9.46 -2.16
CA ARG A 177 -31.99 9.13 -1.26
C ARG A 177 -30.74 9.94 -1.61
N LEU A 178 -30.42 10.10 -2.89
CA LEU A 178 -29.28 10.93 -3.32
C LEU A 178 -29.44 12.38 -2.87
N ARG A 179 -30.64 12.96 -3.03
CA ARG A 179 -30.93 14.35 -2.57
C ARG A 179 -30.78 14.51 -1.06
N ILE A 180 -31.15 13.48 -0.28
CA ILE A 180 -30.94 13.51 1.17
C ILE A 180 -29.44 13.49 1.48
N LEU A 181 -28.64 12.63 0.83
CA LEU A 181 -27.20 12.59 1.02
C LEU A 181 -26.54 13.92 0.69
N ASP A 182 -26.91 14.53 -0.42
CA ASP A 182 -26.38 15.86 -0.82
C ASP A 182 -26.72 16.96 0.19
N SER A 183 -27.84 16.83 0.90
CA SER A 183 -28.23 17.79 1.94
C SER A 183 -27.50 17.59 3.28
N LEU A 184 -26.83 16.46 3.47
CA LEU A 184 -26.09 16.10 4.70
C LEU A 184 -24.58 16.37 4.59
N ASN A 185 -24.07 16.65 3.40
CA ASN A 185 -22.69 17.02 3.12
C ASN A 185 -22.53 18.54 2.96
#